data_9e22801cb031a6b62c096b1b7e059caf
#
_entry.id   9e22801cb031a6b62c096b1b7e059caf
#
_cell.length_a   1.000
_cell.length_b   1.000
_cell.length_c   1.000
_cell.angle_alpha   90.00
_cell.angle_beta   90.00
_cell.angle_gamma   90.00
#
_symmetry.space_group_name_H-M   'P 1'
#
loop_
_entity.id
_entity.type
_entity.pdbx_description
1 polymer ?
#
loop_
_entity_poly.entity_id
_entity_poly.type
_entity_poly.pdbx_seq_one_letter_code
_entity_poly.pdbx_strand_id
1 'polypeptide(L)'
;MAEEVGAILCDGNSEAAFKDPRFLAFDRLHLNPMGHDRVAQAVLESIELPFDPSWRRPLAPQEPTPQIVKSAVTIAWFATFALPWMWRRARGKSSGDGRTCKYPIAINWPLHHLD
;
A
#
# COMPACT_ATOMS: atom_id res chain seq x y z
N MET A 1 -8.72 -18.91 11.84
CA MET A 1 -8.88 -19.05 10.35
C MET A 1 -7.54 -19.27 9.64
N ALA A 2 -6.48 -18.45 9.82
CA ALA A 2 -5.17 -18.73 9.20
C ALA A 2 -4.57 -20.05 9.72
N GLU A 3 -4.56 -20.28 11.03
CA GLU A 3 -4.07 -21.52 11.66
C GLU A 3 -4.83 -22.76 11.19
N GLU A 4 -6.14 -22.67 10.99
CA GLU A 4 -6.98 -23.79 10.55
C GLU A 4 -6.63 -24.30 9.15
N VAL A 5 -6.07 -23.43 8.31
CA VAL A 5 -5.67 -23.78 6.93
C VAL A 5 -4.16 -23.85 6.75
N GLY A 6 -3.39 -23.75 7.84
CA GLY A 6 -1.93 -23.80 7.80
C GLY A 6 -1.31 -22.59 7.06
N ALA A 7 -2.01 -21.44 6.99
CA ALA A 7 -1.50 -20.25 6.34
C ALA A 7 -0.67 -19.40 7.32
N ILE A 8 0.39 -18.79 6.81
CA ILE A 8 1.19 -17.82 7.57
C ILE A 8 0.48 -16.47 7.54
N LEU A 9 0.23 -15.89 8.70
CA LEU A 9 -0.38 -14.57 8.83
C LEU A 9 0.71 -13.50 9.00
N CYS A 10 0.85 -12.61 8.02
CA CYS A 10 1.61 -11.37 8.18
C CYS A 10 0.62 -10.25 8.57
N ASP A 11 0.49 -9.97 9.88
CA ASP A 11 -0.45 -8.97 10.40
C ASP A 11 0.16 -7.57 10.37
N GLY A 12 0.09 -6.91 9.21
CA GLY A 12 0.53 -5.52 9.07
C GLY A 12 -0.31 -4.51 9.87
N ASN A 13 -1.53 -4.87 10.28
CA ASN A 13 -2.41 -3.94 11.00
C ASN A 13 -1.99 -3.77 12.47
N SER A 14 -1.42 -4.77 13.08
CA SER A 14 -0.88 -4.71 14.46
C SER A 14 0.42 -3.91 14.54
N GLU A 15 1.18 -3.79 13.44
CA GLU A 15 2.50 -3.18 13.41
C GLU A 15 2.44 -1.65 13.38
N ALA A 16 3.02 -1.02 14.40
CA ALA A 16 3.11 0.44 14.47
C ALA A 16 3.89 1.07 13.30
N ALA A 17 4.84 0.30 12.74
CA ALA A 17 5.67 0.71 11.62
C ALA A 17 4.86 1.04 10.35
N PHE A 18 3.66 0.47 10.17
CA PHE A 18 2.81 0.75 9.02
C PHE A 18 1.82 1.91 9.22
N LYS A 19 1.74 2.45 10.42
CA LYS A 19 0.79 3.55 10.74
C LYS A 19 1.29 4.95 10.37
N ASP A 20 2.55 5.07 9.94
CA ASP A 20 3.11 6.37 9.55
C ASP A 20 2.61 6.75 8.14
N PRO A 21 1.91 7.89 8.00
CA PRO A 21 1.36 8.32 6.71
C PRO A 21 2.43 8.64 5.65
N ARG A 22 3.70 8.77 6.05
CA ARG A 22 4.83 8.99 5.13
C ARG A 22 5.16 7.77 4.27
N PHE A 23 4.60 6.61 4.58
CA PHE A 23 4.69 5.41 3.74
C PHE A 23 3.61 5.33 2.67
N LEU A 24 2.68 6.27 2.66
CA LEU A 24 1.66 6.35 1.63
C LEU A 24 2.11 7.23 0.46
N ALA A 25 1.63 6.90 -0.73
CA ALA A 25 1.71 7.75 -1.90
C ALA A 25 0.82 8.99 -1.73
N PHE A 26 0.90 9.93 -2.68
CA PHE A 26 0.13 11.18 -2.62
C PHE A 26 -1.39 10.94 -2.59
N ASP A 27 -1.87 9.84 -3.15
CA ASP A 27 -3.28 9.45 -3.10
C ASP A 27 -3.78 9.03 -1.71
N ARG A 28 -2.89 8.88 -0.74
CA ARG A 28 -3.16 8.49 0.66
C ARG A 28 -3.81 7.10 0.80
N LEU A 29 -3.71 6.29 -0.23
CA LEU A 29 -4.30 4.95 -0.29
C LEU A 29 -3.24 3.88 -0.56
N HIS A 30 -2.43 4.10 -1.57
CA HIS A 30 -1.38 3.16 -1.95
C HIS A 30 -0.08 3.43 -1.18
N LEU A 31 0.72 2.39 -1.00
CA LEU A 31 2.05 2.54 -0.44
C LEU A 31 2.97 3.21 -1.46
N ASN A 32 3.88 4.04 -0.98
CA ASN A 32 5.01 4.52 -1.76
C ASN A 32 6.15 3.48 -1.76
N PRO A 33 7.27 3.68 -2.49
CA PRO A 33 8.38 2.72 -2.51
C PRO A 33 8.90 2.31 -1.14
N MET A 34 9.02 3.24 -0.17
CA MET A 34 9.44 2.91 1.20
C MET A 34 8.43 2.05 1.94
N GLY A 35 7.13 2.31 1.73
CA GLY A 35 6.05 1.51 2.30
C GLY A 35 6.04 0.10 1.73
N HIS A 36 6.24 -0.04 0.42
CA HIS A 36 6.36 -1.35 -0.23
C HIS A 36 7.57 -2.14 0.28
N ASP A 37 8.73 -1.50 0.44
CA ASP A 37 9.92 -2.16 0.99
C ASP A 37 9.64 -2.68 2.40
N ARG A 38 9.05 -1.87 3.28
CA ARG A 38 8.69 -2.32 4.63
C ARG A 38 7.76 -3.51 4.66
N VAL A 39 6.74 -3.53 3.79
CA VAL A 39 5.85 -4.68 3.67
C VAL A 39 6.61 -5.91 3.19
N ALA A 40 7.52 -5.75 2.22
CA ALA A 40 8.35 -6.86 1.76
C ALA A 40 9.21 -7.44 2.90
N GLN A 41 9.86 -6.59 3.71
CA GLN A 41 10.67 -7.05 4.86
C GLN A 41 9.80 -7.75 5.91
N ALA A 42 8.60 -7.23 6.20
CA ALA A 42 7.68 -7.87 7.14
C ALA A 42 7.21 -9.26 6.65
N VAL A 43 6.95 -9.40 5.36
CA VAL A 43 6.60 -10.70 4.75
C VAL A 43 7.78 -11.66 4.83
N LEU A 44 9.00 -11.22 4.46
CA LEU A 44 10.22 -12.05 4.56
C LEU A 44 10.42 -12.57 5.98
N GLU A 45 10.25 -11.71 6.99
CA GLU A 45 10.32 -12.13 8.39
C GLU A 45 9.25 -13.16 8.75
N SER A 46 8.00 -12.94 8.30
CA SER A 46 6.89 -13.86 8.59
C SER A 46 7.10 -15.27 8.02
N ILE A 47 7.85 -15.40 6.92
CA ILE A 47 8.17 -16.68 6.29
C ILE A 47 9.58 -17.17 6.59
N GLU A 48 10.23 -16.57 7.61
CA GLU A 48 11.57 -16.96 8.11
C GLU A 48 12.68 -16.90 7.06
N LEU A 49 12.57 -15.98 6.09
CA LEU A 49 13.63 -15.69 5.12
C LEU A 49 14.50 -14.53 5.62
N PRO A 50 15.73 -14.38 5.09
CA PRO A 50 16.60 -13.24 5.44
C PRO A 50 15.90 -11.90 5.16
N PHE A 51 15.89 -11.00 6.14
CA PHE A 51 15.24 -9.69 6.07
C PHE A 51 16.08 -8.62 6.80
N ASP A 52 15.80 -7.35 6.53
CA ASP A 52 16.38 -6.22 7.27
C ASP A 52 15.49 -5.87 8.49
N PRO A 53 15.94 -6.14 9.73
CA PRO A 53 15.15 -5.85 10.94
C PRO A 53 14.92 -4.36 11.17
N SER A 54 15.61 -3.47 10.44
CA SER A 54 15.43 -2.03 10.54
C SER A 54 14.05 -1.54 10.03
N TRP A 55 13.29 -2.38 9.34
CA TRP A 55 11.99 -2.03 8.82
C TRP A 55 10.99 -1.59 9.93
N ARG A 56 11.17 -2.07 11.16
CA ARG A 56 10.34 -1.68 12.31
C ARG A 56 10.70 -0.32 12.89
N ARG A 57 11.85 0.25 12.53
CA ARG A 57 12.30 1.52 13.12
C ARG A 57 11.39 2.65 12.66
N PRO A 58 10.88 3.50 13.58
CA PRO A 58 10.15 4.68 13.20
C PRO A 58 11.02 5.60 12.36
N LEU A 59 10.42 6.34 11.44
CA LEU A 59 11.13 7.40 10.71
C LEU A 59 11.51 8.52 11.66
N ALA A 60 12.62 9.20 11.36
CA ALA A 60 13.02 10.38 12.10
C ALA A 60 11.89 11.42 12.17
N PRO A 61 11.76 12.13 13.30
CA PRO A 61 10.80 13.23 13.40
C PRO A 61 11.00 14.23 12.27
N GLN A 62 9.89 14.76 11.74
CA GLN A 62 9.93 15.83 10.74
C GLN A 62 9.48 17.14 11.36
N GLU A 63 10.03 18.23 10.86
CA GLU A 63 9.53 19.56 11.20
C GLU A 63 8.03 19.69 10.89
N PRO A 64 7.26 20.33 11.78
CA PRO A 64 5.83 20.46 11.58
C PRO A 64 5.51 21.28 10.33
N THR A 65 4.82 20.70 9.38
CA THR A 65 4.36 21.39 8.17
C THR A 65 3.36 22.49 8.55
N PRO A 66 3.53 23.74 8.06
CA PRO A 66 2.57 24.81 8.31
C PRO A 66 1.13 24.43 7.94
N GLN A 67 0.15 24.87 8.73
CA GLN A 67 -1.26 24.51 8.54
C GLN A 67 -1.80 24.91 7.16
N ILE A 68 -1.35 26.04 6.63
CA ILE A 68 -1.76 26.50 5.30
C ILE A 68 -1.33 25.53 4.19
N VAL A 69 -0.11 24.97 4.31
CA VAL A 69 0.39 23.97 3.37
C VAL A 69 -0.40 22.67 3.48
N LYS A 70 -0.70 22.21 4.71
CA LYS A 70 -1.55 21.03 4.93
C LYS A 70 -2.92 21.19 4.29
N SER A 71 -3.53 22.38 4.46
CA SER A 71 -4.84 22.68 3.88
C SER A 71 -4.79 22.69 2.35
N ALA A 72 -3.78 23.34 1.75
CA ALA A 72 -3.61 23.39 0.30
C ALA A 72 -3.41 21.97 -0.29
N VAL A 73 -2.56 21.16 0.33
CA VAL A 73 -2.34 19.76 -0.07
C VAL A 73 -3.63 18.93 0.04
N THR A 74 -4.43 19.16 1.09
CA THR A 74 -5.69 18.44 1.27
C THR A 74 -6.74 18.83 0.23
N ILE A 75 -6.83 20.12 -0.12
CA ILE A 75 -7.72 20.60 -1.19
C ILE A 75 -7.29 20.01 -2.54
N ALA A 76 -6.00 20.06 -2.84
CA ALA A 76 -5.46 19.47 -4.07
C ALA A 76 -5.74 17.96 -4.14
N TRP A 77 -5.54 17.23 -3.05
CA TRP A 77 -5.86 15.80 -2.96
C TRP A 77 -7.35 15.55 -3.22
N PHE A 78 -8.23 16.32 -2.56
CA PHE A 78 -9.68 16.18 -2.74
C PHE A 78 -10.09 16.40 -4.19
N ALA A 79 -9.58 17.47 -4.83
CA ALA A 79 -9.89 17.80 -6.21
C ALA A 79 -9.37 16.73 -7.20
N THR A 80 -8.18 16.15 -6.92
CA THR A 80 -7.52 15.22 -7.85
C THR A 80 -8.03 13.79 -7.71
N PHE A 81 -8.37 13.35 -6.50
CA PHE A 81 -8.71 11.94 -6.23
C PHE A 81 -10.16 11.76 -5.78
N ALA A 82 -10.60 12.48 -4.75
CA ALA A 82 -11.91 12.24 -4.16
C ALA A 82 -13.06 12.66 -5.09
N LEU A 83 -13.01 13.86 -5.68
CA LEU A 83 -14.06 14.33 -6.56
C LEU A 83 -14.24 13.46 -7.81
N PRO A 84 -13.17 13.09 -8.57
CA PRO A 84 -13.32 12.20 -9.72
C PRO A 84 -13.84 10.81 -9.33
N TRP A 85 -13.42 10.30 -8.18
CA TRP A 85 -13.91 9.02 -7.67
C TRP A 85 -15.40 9.10 -7.32
N MET A 86 -15.84 10.13 -6.58
CA MET A 86 -17.25 10.35 -6.23
C MET A 86 -18.11 10.50 -7.49
N TRP A 87 -17.62 11.26 -8.48
CA TRP A 87 -18.32 11.46 -9.75
C TRP A 87 -18.51 10.17 -10.54
N ARG A 88 -17.44 9.34 -10.62
CA ARG A 88 -17.55 8.01 -11.24
C ARG A 88 -18.56 7.13 -10.49
N ARG A 89 -18.50 7.14 -9.17
CA ARG A 89 -19.38 6.36 -8.30
C ARG A 89 -20.85 6.76 -8.47
N ALA A 90 -21.13 8.06 -8.54
CA ALA A 90 -22.47 8.60 -8.79
C ALA A 90 -23.04 8.18 -10.16
N ARG A 91 -22.15 7.86 -11.12
CA ARG A 91 -22.52 7.34 -12.44
C ARG A 91 -22.56 5.81 -12.52
N GLY A 92 -22.54 5.12 -11.40
CA GLY A 92 -22.54 3.65 -11.34
C GLY A 92 -21.27 2.97 -11.82
N LYS A 93 -20.15 3.73 -12.00
CA LYS A 93 -18.87 3.17 -12.44
C LYS A 93 -18.00 2.77 -11.27
N SER A 94 -17.40 1.58 -11.33
CA SER A 94 -16.40 1.12 -10.38
C SER A 94 -14.98 1.46 -10.83
N SER A 95 -14.01 1.33 -9.92
CA SER A 95 -12.58 1.51 -10.26
C SER A 95 -12.04 0.41 -11.18
N GLY A 96 -12.74 -0.73 -11.26
CA GLY A 96 -12.38 -1.88 -12.10
C GLY A 96 -12.99 -1.87 -13.50
N ASP A 97 -13.94 -0.96 -13.77
CA ASP A 97 -14.64 -0.94 -15.06
C ASP A 97 -13.68 -0.69 -16.22
N GLY A 98 -13.75 -1.56 -17.22
CA GLY A 98 -12.87 -1.52 -18.40
C GLY A 98 -11.47 -2.08 -18.19
N ARG A 99 -11.18 -2.67 -17.02
CA ARG A 99 -9.91 -3.37 -16.76
C ARG A 99 -10.06 -4.86 -17.03
N THR A 100 -9.07 -5.43 -17.70
CA THR A 100 -8.96 -6.88 -17.91
C THR A 100 -7.88 -7.45 -16.99
N CYS A 101 -8.01 -8.72 -16.64
CA CYS A 101 -7.00 -9.45 -15.89
C CYS A 101 -5.70 -9.54 -16.70
N LYS A 102 -4.56 -9.22 -16.06
CA LYS A 102 -3.24 -9.33 -16.71
C LYS A 102 -2.90 -10.78 -17.09
N TYR A 103 -3.29 -11.72 -16.24
CA TYR A 103 -3.11 -13.15 -16.44
C TYR A 103 -4.48 -13.83 -16.25
N PRO A 104 -5.25 -14.05 -17.33
CA PRO A 104 -6.58 -14.65 -17.25
C PRO A 104 -6.56 -16.13 -16.87
N ILE A 105 -5.41 -16.78 -17.02
CA ILE A 105 -5.17 -18.18 -16.67
C ILE A 105 -4.10 -18.21 -15.57
N ALA A 106 -4.23 -19.14 -14.63
CA ALA A 106 -3.21 -19.34 -13.59
C ALA A 106 -1.85 -19.67 -14.24
N ILE A 107 -0.82 -19.00 -13.78
CA ILE A 107 0.56 -19.18 -14.25
C ILE A 107 1.42 -19.77 -13.14
N ASN A 108 2.39 -20.59 -13.50
CA ASN A 108 3.38 -21.06 -12.56
C ASN A 108 4.40 -19.96 -12.24
N TRP A 109 4.73 -19.81 -10.98
CA TRP A 109 5.78 -18.93 -10.52
C TRP A 109 7.00 -19.74 -10.06
N PRO A 110 8.25 -19.27 -10.26
CA PRO A 110 8.64 -18.04 -10.94
C PRO A 110 8.51 -18.11 -12.48
N LEU A 111 8.27 -16.94 -13.09
CA LEU A 111 8.24 -16.81 -14.54
C LEU A 111 9.69 -16.88 -15.09
N HIS A 112 10.15 -18.05 -15.44
CA HIS A 112 11.55 -18.24 -15.89
C HIS A 112 11.83 -17.72 -17.30
N HIS A 113 10.85 -17.32 -18.08
CA HIS A 113 10.98 -16.97 -19.49
C HIS A 113 10.02 -15.85 -19.90
N LEU A 114 10.31 -14.62 -19.49
CA LEU A 114 9.82 -13.42 -20.17
C LEU A 114 11.05 -12.62 -20.61
N ASP A 115 11.86 -13.24 -21.52
CA ASP A 115 12.84 -12.55 -22.33
C ASP A 115 12.13 -11.83 -23.50
#